data_9931d96b80122ab6a6a0aadf5cfb7057
#
_entry.id   9931d96b80122ab6a6a0aadf5cfb7057
#
_cell.length_a   1.000
_cell.length_b   1.000
_cell.length_c   1.000
_cell.angle_alpha   90.00
_cell.angle_beta   90.00
_cell.angle_gamma   90.00
#
_symmetry.space_group_name_H-M   'P 1'
#
loop_
_entity.id
_entity.type
_entity.pdbx_description
1 polymer ?
#
loop_
_entity_poly.entity_id
_entity_poly.type
_entity_poly.pdbx_seq_one_letter_code
_entity_poly.pdbx_strand_id
1 'polypeptide(L)'
;MSYILTLIGHENEGAYAVTARDGSKILQIFEEKDDAERFVGMLDALEHPAMSVYEIECEQAIAACENFGYNYAIITTDDFVIPTQEEHDFI
;
A
#
# COMPACT_ATOMS: atom_id res chain seq x y z
N MET A 1 -9.73 4.34 11.25
CA MET A 1 -8.92 4.85 10.12
C MET A 1 -8.01 3.76 9.60
N SER A 2 -7.65 3.83 8.36
CA SER A 2 -6.71 2.90 7.75
C SER A 2 -5.56 3.69 7.15
N TYR A 3 -4.56 2.98 6.66
CA TYR A 3 -3.32 3.60 6.20
C TYR A 3 -2.87 2.97 4.89
N ILE A 4 -2.45 3.81 3.96
CA ILE A 4 -1.87 3.40 2.70
C ILE A 4 -0.49 4.04 2.57
N LEU A 5 0.31 3.55 1.65
CA LEU A 5 1.66 4.08 1.42
C LEU A 5 1.65 4.93 0.15
N THR A 6 2.30 6.08 0.23
CA THR A 6 2.43 7.00 -0.90
C THR A 6 3.89 7.43 -1.01
N LEU A 7 4.28 7.92 -2.18
CA LEU A 7 5.62 8.51 -2.35
C LEU A 7 5.68 9.85 -1.63
N ILE A 8 6.76 10.08 -0.91
CA ILE A 8 6.99 11.36 -0.22
C ILE A 8 7.03 12.49 -1.26
N GLY A 9 6.20 13.50 -1.04
CA GLY A 9 6.07 14.63 -1.96
C GLY A 9 5.11 14.40 -3.11
N HIS A 10 4.54 13.19 -3.24
CA HIS A 10 3.63 12.83 -4.33
C HIS A 10 2.37 12.14 -3.80
N GLU A 11 1.90 12.54 -2.62
CA GLU A 11 0.81 11.89 -1.91
C GLU A 11 -0.51 11.91 -2.69
N ASN A 12 -0.66 12.83 -3.62
CA ASN A 12 -1.86 12.94 -4.45
C ASN A 12 -1.73 12.24 -5.81
N GLU A 13 -0.60 11.61 -6.09
CA GLU A 13 -0.31 11.03 -7.40
C GLU A 13 -0.47 9.52 -7.46
N GLY A 14 -0.79 8.88 -6.35
CA GLY A 14 -1.06 7.46 -6.33
C GLY A 14 -0.59 6.80 -5.04
N ALA A 15 -1.10 5.61 -4.81
CA ALA A 15 -0.77 4.80 -3.64
C ALA A 15 0.03 3.57 -4.06
N TYR A 16 0.88 3.11 -3.16
CA TYR A 16 1.68 1.91 -3.38
C TYR A 16 0.79 0.68 -3.51
N ALA A 17 1.03 -0.11 -4.53
CA ALA A 17 0.32 -1.36 -4.76
C ALA A 17 1.30 -2.43 -5.24
N VAL A 18 0.92 -3.67 -5.11
CA VAL A 18 1.68 -4.78 -5.66
C VAL A 18 0.97 -5.34 -6.88
N THR A 19 1.74 -5.91 -7.80
CA THR A 19 1.18 -6.51 -8.99
C THR A 19 1.09 -8.02 -8.78
N ALA A 20 -0.11 -8.56 -8.94
CA ALA A 20 -0.33 -10.00 -8.87
C ALA A 20 0.18 -10.69 -10.13
N ARG A 21 0.24 -12.03 -10.10
CA ARG A 21 0.74 -12.81 -11.24
C ARG A 21 -0.10 -12.64 -12.51
N ASP A 22 -1.38 -12.36 -12.36
CA ASP A 22 -2.29 -12.13 -13.47
C ASP A 22 -2.23 -10.70 -14.01
N GLY A 23 -1.36 -9.86 -13.46
CA GLY A 23 -1.21 -8.46 -13.83
C GLY A 23 -2.13 -7.49 -13.10
N SER A 24 -3.01 -7.98 -12.24
CA SER A 24 -3.89 -7.08 -11.49
C SER A 24 -3.12 -6.31 -10.42
N LYS A 25 -3.61 -5.12 -10.09
CA LYS A 25 -3.02 -4.28 -9.05
C LYS A 25 -3.76 -4.50 -7.75
N ILE A 26 -3.00 -4.65 -6.66
CA ILE A 26 -3.54 -4.88 -5.33
C ILE A 26 -3.06 -3.77 -4.41
N LEU A 27 -3.99 -2.90 -3.99
CA LEU A 27 -3.69 -1.85 -3.01
C LEU A 27 -3.60 -2.49 -1.63
N GLN A 28 -2.52 -2.20 -0.91
CA GLN A 28 -2.34 -2.66 0.45
C GLN A 28 -2.89 -1.61 1.42
N ILE A 29 -3.88 -2.01 2.21
CA ILE A 29 -4.54 -1.16 3.19
C ILE A 29 -4.22 -1.69 4.57
N PHE A 30 -3.49 -0.92 5.37
CA PHE A 30 -3.09 -1.32 6.72
C PHE A 30 -4.11 -0.81 7.74
N GLU A 31 -4.52 -1.66 8.67
CA GLU A 31 -5.40 -1.25 9.75
C GLU A 31 -4.66 -0.46 10.83
N GLU A 32 -3.38 -0.77 11.05
CA GLU A 32 -2.57 -0.15 12.10
C GLU A 32 -1.44 0.66 11.48
N LYS A 33 -1.24 1.87 12.03
CA LYS A 33 -0.18 2.76 11.57
C LYS A 33 1.21 2.14 11.77
N ASP A 34 1.40 1.45 12.89
CA ASP A 34 2.69 0.83 13.21
C ASP A 34 3.08 -0.22 12.18
N ASP A 35 2.11 -0.98 11.69
CA ASP A 35 2.35 -2.00 10.67
C ASP A 35 2.72 -1.36 9.34
N ALA A 36 2.04 -0.26 8.98
CA ALA A 36 2.36 0.50 7.77
C ALA A 36 3.78 1.08 7.85
N GLU A 37 4.15 1.65 9.00
CA GLU A 37 5.49 2.21 9.20
C GLU A 37 6.56 1.13 9.14
N ARG A 38 6.28 -0.05 9.69
CA ARG A 38 7.21 -1.19 9.61
C ARG A 38 7.42 -1.61 8.17
N PHE A 39 6.35 -1.65 7.39
CA PHE A 39 6.45 -2.01 5.97
C PHE A 39 7.28 -0.99 5.19
N VAL A 40 7.10 0.30 5.48
CA VAL A 40 7.93 1.36 4.89
C VAL A 40 9.41 1.13 5.21
N GLY A 41 9.72 0.77 6.46
CA GLY A 41 11.10 0.46 6.85
C GLY A 41 11.69 -0.71 6.07
N MET A 42 10.89 -1.75 5.83
CA MET A 42 11.32 -2.89 5.02
C MET A 42 11.56 -2.50 3.56
N LEU A 43 10.68 -1.66 3.00
CA LEU A 43 10.87 -1.15 1.64
C LEU A 43 12.12 -0.31 1.52
N ASP A 44 12.38 0.52 2.51
CA ASP A 44 13.58 1.35 2.55
C ASP A 44 14.85 0.49 2.57
N ALA A 45 14.82 -0.61 3.33
CA ALA A 45 15.93 -1.56 3.37
C ALA A 45 16.18 -2.25 2.02
N LEU A 46 15.15 -2.33 1.17
CA LEU A 46 15.26 -2.89 -0.18
C LEU A 46 15.58 -1.82 -1.24
N GLU A 47 15.96 -0.62 -0.80
CA GLU A 47 16.33 0.49 -1.66
C GLU A 47 15.20 1.00 -2.57
N HIS A 48 13.95 0.82 -2.14
CA HIS A 48 12.82 1.43 -2.81
C HIS A 48 12.78 2.94 -2.53
N PRO A 49 12.08 3.72 -3.37
CA PRO A 49 11.92 5.15 -3.10
C PRO A 49 11.28 5.40 -1.73
N ALA A 50 11.63 6.52 -1.11
CA ALA A 50 11.10 6.87 0.19
C ALA A 50 9.57 7.03 0.13
N MET A 51 8.88 6.44 1.10
CA MET A 51 7.43 6.46 1.17
C MET A 51 6.96 7.06 2.49
N SER A 52 5.74 7.58 2.47
CA SER A 52 5.08 8.05 3.69
C SER A 52 3.81 7.25 3.94
N VAL A 53 3.41 7.21 5.20
CA VAL A 53 2.16 6.59 5.61
C VAL A 53 1.07 7.64 5.53
N TYR A 54 0.03 7.38 4.74
CA TYR A 54 -1.08 8.28 4.52
C TYR A 54 -2.33 7.71 5.19
N GLU A 55 -2.93 8.50 6.07
CA GLU A 55 -4.15 8.11 6.78
C GLU A 55 -5.35 8.31 5.88
N ILE A 56 -6.20 7.29 5.76
CA ILE A 56 -7.38 7.32 4.91
C ILE A 56 -8.48 6.48 5.55
N GLU A 57 -9.73 6.82 5.28
CA GLU A 57 -10.82 5.96 5.70
C GLU A 57 -10.85 4.71 4.83
N CYS A 58 -11.03 3.55 5.47
CA CYS A 58 -11.02 2.27 4.77
C CYS A 58 -12.05 2.24 3.64
N GLU A 59 -13.24 2.77 3.89
CA GLU A 59 -14.31 2.81 2.88
C GLU A 59 -13.91 3.64 1.66
N GLN A 60 -13.20 4.73 1.86
CA GLN A 60 -12.71 5.57 0.77
C GLN A 60 -11.68 4.83 -0.08
N ALA A 61 -10.77 4.12 0.57
CA ALA A 61 -9.75 3.34 -0.14
C ALA A 61 -10.39 2.23 -0.96
N ILE A 62 -11.36 1.51 -0.38
CA ILE A 62 -12.08 0.44 -1.06
C ILE A 62 -12.88 1.00 -2.24
N ALA A 63 -13.58 2.11 -2.04
CA ALA A 63 -14.37 2.74 -3.09
C ALA A 63 -13.48 3.17 -4.28
N ALA A 64 -12.31 3.71 -4.00
CA ALA A 64 -11.38 4.08 -5.05
C ALA A 64 -10.92 2.85 -5.85
N CYS A 65 -10.64 1.75 -5.17
CA CYS A 65 -10.26 0.50 -5.85
C CYS A 65 -11.39 0.00 -6.73
N GLU A 66 -12.61 0.01 -6.25
CA GLU A 66 -13.78 -0.43 -7.02
C GLU A 66 -14.01 0.45 -8.25
N ASN A 67 -13.85 1.77 -8.09
CA ASN A 67 -14.04 2.70 -9.21
C ASN A 67 -13.03 2.52 -10.33
N PHE A 68 -11.79 2.16 -9.98
CA PHE A 68 -10.72 2.02 -10.96
C PHE A 68 -10.45 0.56 -11.36
N GLY A 69 -11.20 -0.38 -10.81
CA GLY A 69 -11.02 -1.79 -11.14
C GLY A 69 -9.79 -2.43 -10.52
N TYR A 70 -9.30 -1.89 -9.40
CA TYR A 70 -8.17 -2.48 -8.68
C TYR A 70 -8.67 -3.41 -7.58
N ASN A 71 -7.84 -4.38 -7.22
CA ASN A 71 -8.06 -5.20 -6.05
C ASN A 71 -7.47 -4.52 -4.82
N TYR A 72 -7.82 -4.99 -3.65
CA TYR A 72 -7.24 -4.51 -2.40
C TYR A 72 -7.06 -5.66 -1.43
N ALA A 73 -6.15 -5.48 -0.48
CA ALA A 73 -5.93 -6.40 0.62
C ALA A 73 -5.87 -5.60 1.91
N ILE A 74 -6.64 -6.02 2.92
CA ILE A 74 -6.61 -5.39 4.23
C ILE A 74 -5.63 -6.16 5.10
N ILE A 75 -4.62 -5.45 5.59
CA ILE A 75 -3.53 -6.02 6.36
C ILE A 75 -3.74 -5.67 7.82
N THR A 76 -3.90 -6.69 8.65
CA THR A 76 -4.10 -6.53 10.09
C THR A 76 -2.81 -6.83 10.84
N THR A 77 -2.80 -6.59 12.14
CA THR A 77 -1.65 -6.88 13.00
C THR A 77 -1.26 -8.36 12.96
N ASP A 78 -2.23 -9.23 12.74
CA ASP A 78 -1.99 -10.68 12.68
C ASP A 78 -1.41 -11.15 11.35
N ASP A 79 -1.46 -10.29 10.32
CA ASP A 79 -0.90 -10.61 9.02
C ASP A 79 0.59 -10.29 9.00
N PHE A 80 1.39 -11.24 8.52
CA PHE A 80 2.82 -11.03 8.36
C PHE A 80 3.12 -10.81 6.89
N VAL A 81 3.36 -9.55 6.53
CA VAL A 81 3.59 -9.15 5.13
C VAL A 81 5.02 -8.70 4.98
N ILE A 82 5.72 -9.30 4.01
CA ILE A 82 7.10 -8.94 3.67
C ILE A 82 7.08 -8.38 2.25
N PRO A 83 7.67 -7.19 2.01
CA PRO A 83 7.81 -6.70 0.63
C PRO A 83 8.67 -7.66 -0.19
N THR A 84 8.22 -7.94 -1.39
CA THR A 84 8.99 -8.78 -2.32
C THR A 84 9.79 -7.88 -3.25
N GLN A 85 10.76 -8.46 -3.94
CA GLN A 85 11.48 -7.74 -4.99
C GLN A 85 10.73 -7.79 -6.33
N GLU A 86 9.55 -8.37 -6.33
CA GLU A 86 8.69 -8.42 -7.50
C GLU A 86 8.07 -7.05 -7.76
N GLU A 87 7.31 -6.97 -8.84
CA GLU A 87 6.80 -5.70 -9.34
C GLU A 87 5.97 -4.93 -8.33
N HIS A 88 6.39 -3.70 -8.09
CA HIS A 88 5.67 -2.72 -7.29
C HIS A 88 5.19 -1.61 -8.21
N ASP A 89 4.04 -1.04 -7.92
CA ASP A 89 3.47 0.01 -8.73
C ASP A 89 2.73 1.03 -7.85
N PHE A 90 2.35 2.12 -8.47
CA PHE A 90 1.54 3.17 -7.83
C PHE A 90 0.27 3.38 -8.62
N ILE A 91 -0.83 3.33 -7.92
CA ILE A 91 -2.15 3.46 -8.54
C ILE A 91 -2.87 4.70 -8.07
#